data_546fdff7815916f46a349b1e4d0a559e
#
_entry.id   546fdff7815916f46a349b1e4d0a559e
#
_cell.length_a   1.000
_cell.length_b   1.000
_cell.length_c   1.000
_cell.angle_alpha   90.00
_cell.angle_beta   90.00
_cell.angle_gamma   90.00
#
_symmetry.space_group_name_H-M   'P 1'
#
loop_
_entity.id
_entity.type
_entity.pdbx_description
1 polymer ?
#
loop_
_entity_poly.entity_id
_entity_poly.type
_entity_poly.pdbx_seq_one_letter_code
_entity_poly.pdbx_strand_id
1 'polypeptide(L)'
;EPEPADSSSLHVGFSQIETDNPWRTAQINSFREALIPNGMDFIYHEPDDYSVQWQLEDIRSLIREGVDYLVIVPADLSALTPVLQDAKDAGIPVILIDQSAETIDQSYYVSLISADYLKEGQICAGLLADKFGEQPCRIVEIYGTESSPGAQARSKGFHQALMKYPNMEIIDVEYGNFDRVTAQKAMENALIKAANRGQTIDAVFAHSDEDGLGALQAIKAAGLPPGEIAIVSINGIQDVCKAIIAGEYLGTVESNPRWGFIAAFLIQQMERDCKPFPMVMIPYQII
;
A
#
# COMPACT_ATOMS: atom_id res chain seq x y z
N GLU A 1 -35.48 30.91 21.57
CA GLU A 1 -34.62 30.17 20.62
C GLU A 1 -33.66 29.35 21.47
N PRO A 2 -33.56 28.03 21.29
CA PRO A 2 -32.54 27.28 21.99
C PRO A 2 -31.18 27.67 21.40
N GLU A 3 -30.21 27.99 22.27
CA GLU A 3 -28.80 28.12 21.85
C GLU A 3 -28.39 26.86 21.09
N PRO A 4 -27.62 26.98 20.00
CA PRO A 4 -27.09 25.81 19.33
C PRO A 4 -26.20 25.08 20.35
N ALA A 5 -26.42 23.77 20.48
CA ALA A 5 -25.56 22.90 21.24
C ALA A 5 -24.11 23.15 20.79
N ASP A 6 -23.24 23.39 21.75
CA ASP A 6 -21.79 23.46 21.57
C ASP A 6 -21.35 22.12 20.94
N SER A 7 -21.26 22.10 19.61
CA SER A 7 -20.76 20.93 18.91
C SER A 7 -19.24 20.92 19.11
N SER A 8 -18.77 20.31 20.20
CA SER A 8 -17.36 19.93 20.30
C SER A 8 -17.01 19.17 19.02
N SER A 9 -16.01 19.65 18.28
CA SER A 9 -15.57 18.93 17.07
C SER A 9 -15.10 17.54 17.49
N LEU A 10 -15.42 16.52 16.67
CA LEU A 10 -14.92 15.17 16.90
C LEU A 10 -13.41 15.13 16.68
N HIS A 11 -12.67 14.55 17.60
CA HIS A 11 -11.22 14.40 17.53
C HIS A 11 -10.87 13.02 16.95
N VAL A 12 -10.23 12.99 15.79
CA VAL A 12 -9.82 11.75 15.12
C VAL A 12 -8.30 11.63 15.17
N GLY A 13 -7.80 10.69 15.97
CA GLY A 13 -6.39 10.35 16.05
C GLY A 13 -5.99 9.45 14.90
N PHE A 14 -4.86 9.75 14.25
CA PHE A 14 -4.31 8.97 13.16
C PHE A 14 -2.88 8.55 13.48
N SER A 15 -2.60 7.24 13.48
CA SER A 15 -1.28 6.70 13.78
C SER A 15 -0.71 5.92 12.60
N GLN A 16 0.46 6.36 12.12
CA GLN A 16 1.23 5.77 11.02
C GLN A 16 2.70 6.09 11.20
N ILE A 17 3.58 5.11 10.98
CA ILE A 17 5.03 5.32 11.13
C ILE A 17 5.77 5.57 9.81
N GLU A 18 5.25 5.11 8.68
CA GLU A 18 5.87 5.34 7.37
C GLU A 18 5.38 6.67 6.78
N THR A 19 6.29 7.60 6.53
CA THR A 19 5.96 8.95 6.01
C THR A 19 6.82 9.38 4.82
N ASP A 20 7.85 8.63 4.53
CA ASP A 20 8.94 9.00 3.61
C ASP A 20 8.67 8.71 2.13
N ASN A 21 7.50 8.11 1.81
CA ASN A 21 7.15 7.85 0.42
C ASN A 21 5.90 8.67 -0.04
N PRO A 22 5.80 9.01 -1.34
CA PRO A 22 4.71 9.84 -1.87
C PRO A 22 3.32 9.23 -1.67
N TRP A 23 3.20 7.90 -1.68
CA TRP A 23 1.93 7.21 -1.49
C TRP A 23 1.40 7.40 -0.06
N ARG A 24 2.28 7.25 0.95
CA ARG A 24 1.95 7.48 2.37
C ARG A 24 1.63 8.95 2.66
N THR A 25 2.39 9.87 2.07
CA THR A 25 2.08 11.31 2.15
C THR A 25 0.70 11.62 1.58
N ALA A 26 0.35 11.05 0.44
CA ALA A 26 -0.98 11.21 -0.15
C ALA A 26 -2.08 10.58 0.72
N GLN A 27 -1.80 9.46 1.39
CA GLN A 27 -2.73 8.82 2.34
C GLN A 27 -3.02 9.75 3.52
N ILE A 28 -1.99 10.25 4.23
CA ILE A 28 -2.15 11.20 5.34
C ILE A 28 -2.93 12.43 4.91
N ASN A 29 -2.55 13.03 3.78
CA ASN A 29 -3.24 14.21 3.26
C ASN A 29 -4.71 13.94 2.96
N SER A 30 -5.06 12.75 2.48
CA SER A 30 -6.45 12.38 2.21
C SER A 30 -7.31 12.39 3.47
N PHE A 31 -6.75 12.00 4.63
CA PHE A 31 -7.45 12.11 5.91
C PHE A 31 -7.66 13.55 6.33
N ARG A 32 -6.63 14.38 6.21
CA ARG A 32 -6.74 15.83 6.50
C ARG A 32 -7.78 16.50 5.61
N GLU A 33 -7.75 16.20 4.31
CA GLU A 33 -8.70 16.72 3.32
C GLU A 33 -10.14 16.24 3.53
N ALA A 34 -10.32 15.07 4.12
CA ALA A 34 -11.66 14.51 4.35
C ALA A 34 -12.22 14.89 5.72
N LEU A 35 -11.43 14.90 6.78
CA LEU A 35 -11.92 15.10 8.15
C LEU A 35 -12.19 16.58 8.46
N ILE A 36 -11.23 17.47 8.20
CA ILE A 36 -11.32 18.88 8.57
C ILE A 36 -12.56 19.58 7.95
N PRO A 37 -12.84 19.45 6.64
CA PRO A 37 -14.03 20.08 6.06
C PRO A 37 -15.36 19.50 6.55
N ASN A 38 -15.32 18.32 7.17
CA ASN A 38 -16.49 17.69 7.77
C ASN A 38 -16.64 17.98 9.28
N GLY A 39 -15.91 18.99 9.80
CA GLY A 39 -16.01 19.41 11.21
C GLY A 39 -15.35 18.48 12.20
N MET A 40 -14.37 17.68 11.76
CA MET A 40 -13.59 16.77 12.60
C MET A 40 -12.17 17.29 12.71
N ASP A 41 -11.58 17.25 13.91
CA ASP A 41 -10.17 17.56 14.11
C ASP A 41 -9.32 16.35 13.74
N PHE A 42 -8.28 16.59 12.95
CA PHE A 42 -7.32 15.57 12.56
C PHE A 42 -6.06 15.69 13.41
N ILE A 43 -5.86 14.73 14.33
CA ILE A 43 -4.72 14.69 15.25
C ILE A 43 -3.73 13.65 14.74
N TYR A 44 -2.54 14.11 14.37
CA TYR A 44 -1.47 13.30 13.82
C TYR A 44 -0.13 13.76 14.37
N HIS A 45 0.61 12.83 14.94
CA HIS A 45 1.97 13.08 15.39
C HIS A 45 2.96 12.60 14.33
N GLU A 46 3.88 13.47 13.93
CA GLU A 46 4.97 13.08 13.04
C GLU A 46 5.89 12.12 13.78
N PRO A 47 6.20 10.93 13.21
CA PRO A 47 7.03 9.96 13.91
C PRO A 47 8.48 10.46 14.05
N ASP A 48 9.03 10.33 15.27
CA ASP A 48 10.43 10.60 15.56
C ASP A 48 11.34 9.50 15.01
N ASP A 49 10.83 8.28 14.95
CA ASP A 49 11.45 7.12 14.31
C ASP A 49 10.37 6.22 13.70
N TYR A 50 10.77 5.27 12.87
CA TYR A 50 9.87 4.32 12.20
C TYR A 50 9.73 3.01 12.97
N SER A 51 9.84 3.04 14.30
CA SER A 51 9.75 1.86 15.15
C SER A 51 8.31 1.50 15.53
N VAL A 52 8.07 0.22 15.70
CA VAL A 52 6.82 -0.29 16.29
C VAL A 52 6.61 0.28 17.68
N GLN A 53 7.67 0.44 18.46
CA GLN A 53 7.60 0.98 19.82
C GLN A 53 7.09 2.43 19.82
N TRP A 54 7.57 3.26 18.90
CA TRP A 54 7.06 4.62 18.73
C TRP A 54 5.54 4.61 18.46
N GLN A 55 5.08 3.74 17.56
CA GLN A 55 3.64 3.65 17.25
C GLN A 55 2.79 3.25 18.47
N LEU A 56 3.27 2.30 19.28
CA LEU A 56 2.55 1.90 20.49
C LEU A 56 2.44 3.07 21.49
N GLU A 57 3.46 3.90 21.62
CA GLU A 57 3.47 5.09 22.48
C GLU A 57 2.60 6.22 21.91
N ASP A 58 2.63 6.42 20.59
CA ASP A 58 1.78 7.37 19.88
C ASP A 58 0.29 7.05 20.08
N ILE A 59 -0.12 5.81 19.85
CA ILE A 59 -1.51 5.39 20.07
C ILE A 59 -1.94 5.64 21.53
N ARG A 60 -1.09 5.34 22.50
CA ARG A 60 -1.37 5.66 23.92
C ARG A 60 -1.44 7.16 24.18
N SER A 61 -0.66 7.98 23.47
CA SER A 61 -0.74 9.43 23.57
C SER A 61 -2.09 9.93 23.07
N LEU A 62 -2.50 9.50 21.88
CA LEU A 62 -3.81 9.83 21.29
C LEU A 62 -4.96 9.44 22.22
N ILE A 63 -4.88 8.26 22.88
CA ILE A 63 -5.88 7.83 23.88
C ILE A 63 -5.90 8.79 25.07
N ARG A 64 -4.73 9.22 25.59
CA ARG A 64 -4.64 10.18 26.72
C ARG A 64 -5.12 11.57 26.35
N GLU A 65 -4.96 11.98 25.09
CA GLU A 65 -5.46 13.24 24.54
C GLU A 65 -6.98 13.25 24.39
N GLY A 66 -7.62 12.09 24.52
CA GLY A 66 -9.07 11.96 24.53
C GLY A 66 -9.68 12.04 23.13
N VAL A 67 -9.05 11.40 22.15
CA VAL A 67 -9.63 11.30 20.79
C VAL A 67 -10.92 10.48 20.83
N ASP A 68 -11.89 10.85 19.99
CA ASP A 68 -13.17 10.16 19.85
C ASP A 68 -13.07 8.91 18.96
N TYR A 69 -12.13 8.91 18.03
CA TYR A 69 -11.86 7.82 17.08
C TYR A 69 -10.35 7.63 16.86
N LEU A 70 -9.94 6.39 16.65
CA LEU A 70 -8.58 6.06 16.21
C LEU A 70 -8.59 5.44 14.81
N VAL A 71 -7.73 5.95 13.93
CA VAL A 71 -7.42 5.36 12.64
C VAL A 71 -5.96 4.92 12.67
N ILE A 72 -5.70 3.64 12.43
CA ILE A 72 -4.36 3.07 12.61
C ILE A 72 -3.92 2.36 11.33
N VAL A 73 -2.73 2.74 10.81
CA VAL A 73 -1.96 1.95 9.84
C VAL A 73 -0.99 1.07 10.64
N PRO A 74 -1.26 -0.23 10.81
CA PRO A 74 -0.42 -1.07 11.65
C PRO A 74 1.01 -1.21 11.11
N ALA A 75 2.01 -0.91 11.94
CA ALA A 75 3.40 -1.23 11.64
C ALA A 75 3.69 -2.74 11.83
N ASP A 76 3.14 -3.30 12.90
CA ASP A 76 3.17 -4.73 13.21
C ASP A 76 1.85 -5.11 13.91
N LEU A 77 1.02 -5.87 13.21
CA LEU A 77 -0.28 -6.33 13.73
C LEU A 77 -0.16 -7.11 15.04
N SER A 78 0.86 -7.93 15.19
CA SER A 78 1.05 -8.78 16.37
C SER A 78 1.36 -7.97 17.63
N ALA A 79 2.05 -6.83 17.47
CA ALA A 79 2.44 -5.95 18.56
C ALA A 79 1.31 -5.02 19.02
N LEU A 80 0.28 -4.80 18.19
CA LEU A 80 -0.78 -3.82 18.49
C LEU A 80 -1.80 -4.27 19.51
N THR A 81 -1.97 -5.55 19.77
CA THR A 81 -3.02 -6.07 20.67
C THR A 81 -3.12 -5.34 22.01
N PRO A 82 -2.02 -5.02 22.72
CA PRO A 82 -2.12 -4.30 24.00
C PRO A 82 -2.73 -2.90 23.87
N VAL A 83 -2.33 -2.11 22.85
CA VAL A 83 -2.85 -0.74 22.68
C VAL A 83 -4.27 -0.74 22.10
N LEU A 84 -4.64 -1.76 21.34
CA LEU A 84 -6.04 -1.96 20.92
C LEU A 84 -6.94 -2.30 22.11
N GLN A 85 -6.41 -3.05 23.10
CA GLN A 85 -7.11 -3.27 24.36
C GLN A 85 -7.23 -1.95 25.14
N ASP A 86 -6.15 -1.14 25.22
CA ASP A 86 -6.18 0.18 25.89
C ASP A 86 -7.27 1.08 25.26
N ALA A 87 -7.37 1.11 23.91
CA ALA A 87 -8.41 1.87 23.20
C ALA A 87 -9.82 1.35 23.50
N LYS A 88 -9.99 0.02 23.50
CA LYS A 88 -11.27 -0.63 23.82
C LYS A 88 -11.72 -0.33 25.26
N ASP A 89 -10.81 -0.37 26.23
CA ASP A 89 -11.09 -0.07 27.63
C ASP A 89 -11.43 1.42 27.83
N ALA A 90 -10.88 2.30 26.98
CA ALA A 90 -11.24 3.71 26.92
C ALA A 90 -12.54 3.98 26.15
N GLY A 91 -13.14 2.97 25.52
CA GLY A 91 -14.35 3.11 24.71
C GLY A 91 -14.15 3.81 23.37
N ILE A 92 -12.90 3.88 22.88
CA ILE A 92 -12.55 4.56 21.62
C ILE A 92 -12.64 3.56 20.46
N PRO A 93 -13.54 3.79 19.47
CA PRO A 93 -13.63 2.96 18.26
C PRO A 93 -12.37 3.06 17.41
N VAL A 94 -11.88 1.90 16.94
CA VAL A 94 -10.69 1.81 16.08
C VAL A 94 -11.08 1.43 14.66
N ILE A 95 -10.58 2.18 13.67
CA ILE A 95 -10.61 1.83 12.26
C ILE A 95 -9.18 1.41 11.88
N LEU A 96 -9.00 0.16 11.51
CA LEU A 96 -7.74 -0.31 10.94
C LEU A 96 -7.70 -0.01 9.44
N ILE A 97 -6.54 0.36 8.93
CA ILE A 97 -6.39 0.62 7.49
C ILE A 97 -5.12 -0.04 6.94
N ASP A 98 -5.14 -0.29 5.63
CA ASP A 98 -4.04 -0.78 4.79
C ASP A 98 -3.79 -2.29 4.90
N GLN A 99 -3.50 -2.82 6.06
CA GLN A 99 -3.07 -4.21 6.19
C GLN A 99 -4.24 -5.17 6.42
N SER A 100 -4.06 -6.45 6.04
CA SER A 100 -4.98 -7.50 6.44
C SER A 100 -5.00 -7.63 7.96
N ALA A 101 -6.18 -7.63 8.56
CA ALA A 101 -6.35 -7.80 10.00
C ALA A 101 -6.70 -9.25 10.39
N GLU A 102 -6.37 -10.23 9.57
CA GLU A 102 -6.77 -11.64 9.75
C GLU A 102 -6.29 -12.23 11.09
N THR A 103 -5.21 -11.69 11.66
CA THR A 103 -4.62 -12.15 12.93
C THR A 103 -5.13 -11.41 14.17
N ILE A 104 -5.93 -10.34 13.98
CA ILE A 104 -6.48 -9.55 15.09
C ILE A 104 -7.94 -9.91 15.30
N ASP A 105 -8.32 -10.13 16.56
CA ASP A 105 -9.73 -10.33 16.92
C ASP A 105 -10.56 -9.11 16.54
N GLN A 106 -11.64 -9.34 15.79
CA GLN A 106 -12.53 -8.28 15.31
C GLN A 106 -13.19 -7.47 16.43
N SER A 107 -13.15 -7.95 17.66
CA SER A 107 -13.65 -7.19 18.82
C SER A 107 -12.81 -5.96 19.18
N TYR A 108 -11.63 -5.79 18.59
CA TYR A 108 -10.72 -4.67 18.81
C TYR A 108 -10.88 -3.52 17.81
N TYR A 109 -11.59 -3.73 16.72
CA TYR A 109 -11.79 -2.68 15.73
C TYR A 109 -13.20 -2.72 15.16
N VAL A 110 -13.71 -1.59 14.70
CA VAL A 110 -15.06 -1.44 14.16
C VAL A 110 -15.11 -1.62 12.66
N SER A 111 -14.04 -1.31 11.95
CA SER A 111 -13.93 -1.46 10.50
C SER A 111 -12.47 -1.64 10.08
N LEU A 112 -12.27 -2.33 8.96
CA LEU A 112 -11.01 -2.43 8.23
C LEU A 112 -11.19 -1.82 6.84
N ILE A 113 -10.36 -0.85 6.47
CA ILE A 113 -10.26 -0.32 5.11
C ILE A 113 -8.98 -0.87 4.49
N SER A 114 -9.07 -1.61 3.38
CA SER A 114 -7.92 -2.24 2.75
C SER A 114 -8.05 -2.30 1.23
N ALA A 115 -6.92 -2.53 0.54
CA ALA A 115 -6.90 -2.90 -0.87
C ALA A 115 -6.81 -4.43 -1.03
N ASP A 116 -7.20 -4.95 -2.20
CA ASP A 116 -7.03 -6.38 -2.52
C ASP A 116 -5.63 -6.61 -3.12
N TYR A 117 -4.61 -6.58 -2.26
CA TYR A 117 -3.21 -6.76 -2.65
C TYR A 117 -2.95 -8.07 -3.41
N LEU A 118 -3.66 -9.15 -3.04
CA LEU A 118 -3.55 -10.43 -3.74
C LEU A 118 -4.05 -10.28 -5.18
N LYS A 119 -5.17 -9.59 -5.37
CA LYS A 119 -5.75 -9.34 -6.69
C LYS A 119 -4.88 -8.41 -7.53
N GLU A 120 -4.26 -7.40 -6.93
CA GLU A 120 -3.30 -6.52 -7.61
C GLU A 120 -2.17 -7.34 -8.25
N GLY A 121 -1.55 -8.26 -7.50
CA GLY A 121 -0.54 -9.18 -8.03
C GLY A 121 -1.06 -10.09 -9.15
N GLN A 122 -2.27 -10.64 -9.00
CA GLN A 122 -2.87 -11.47 -10.04
C GLN A 122 -3.08 -10.70 -11.35
N ILE A 123 -3.46 -9.42 -11.26
CA ILE A 123 -3.68 -8.57 -12.44
C ILE A 123 -2.35 -8.29 -13.15
N CYS A 124 -1.27 -8.00 -12.40
CA CYS A 124 0.05 -7.81 -12.98
C CYS A 124 0.51 -9.04 -13.80
N ALA A 125 0.27 -10.24 -13.29
CA ALA A 125 0.53 -11.48 -14.04
C ALA A 125 -0.34 -11.57 -15.32
N GLY A 126 -1.60 -11.16 -15.23
CA GLY A 126 -2.51 -11.10 -16.39
C GLY A 126 -2.02 -10.14 -17.47
N LEU A 127 -1.56 -8.95 -17.10
CA LEU A 127 -1.00 -7.97 -18.05
C LEU A 127 0.22 -8.53 -18.81
N LEU A 128 1.11 -9.25 -18.12
CA LEU A 128 2.23 -9.92 -18.76
C LEU A 128 1.75 -11.07 -19.67
N ALA A 129 0.79 -11.86 -19.22
CA ALA A 129 0.22 -12.94 -20.03
C ALA A 129 -0.45 -12.41 -21.32
N ASP A 130 -1.16 -11.31 -21.24
CA ASP A 130 -1.76 -10.65 -22.40
C ASP A 130 -0.69 -10.14 -23.38
N LYS A 131 0.45 -9.65 -22.85
CA LYS A 131 1.57 -9.16 -23.66
C LYS A 131 2.33 -10.27 -24.37
N PHE A 132 2.62 -11.37 -23.68
CA PHE A 132 3.50 -12.44 -24.18
C PHE A 132 2.74 -13.59 -24.84
N GLY A 133 1.45 -13.80 -24.52
CA GLY A 133 0.67 -14.92 -25.01
C GLY A 133 1.34 -16.26 -24.67
N GLU A 134 1.65 -17.06 -25.69
CA GLU A 134 2.34 -18.36 -25.54
C GLU A 134 3.88 -18.26 -25.61
N GLN A 135 4.42 -17.06 -25.81
CA GLN A 135 5.87 -16.86 -25.89
C GLN A 135 6.53 -17.02 -24.52
N PRO A 136 7.74 -17.58 -24.44
CA PRO A 136 8.49 -17.62 -23.18
C PRO A 136 8.67 -16.22 -22.58
N CYS A 137 8.49 -16.11 -21.27
CA CYS A 137 8.68 -14.85 -20.54
C CYS A 137 9.45 -15.11 -19.24
N ARG A 138 10.68 -14.61 -19.18
CA ARG A 138 11.55 -14.66 -17.99
C ARG A 138 11.40 -13.38 -17.20
N ILE A 139 10.92 -13.51 -15.99
CA ILE A 139 10.49 -12.41 -15.15
C ILE A 139 11.48 -12.21 -14.02
N VAL A 140 11.84 -10.96 -13.76
CA VAL A 140 12.46 -10.54 -12.50
C VAL A 140 11.36 -9.95 -11.63
N GLU A 141 11.25 -10.42 -10.38
CA GLU A 141 10.39 -9.81 -9.37
C GLU A 141 11.20 -8.83 -8.54
N ILE A 142 10.81 -7.54 -8.57
CA ILE A 142 11.35 -6.53 -7.65
C ILE A 142 10.39 -6.40 -6.49
N TYR A 143 10.77 -7.04 -5.40
CA TYR A 143 9.96 -7.14 -4.19
C TYR A 143 10.00 -5.84 -3.40
N GLY A 144 8.88 -5.46 -2.78
CA GLY A 144 8.84 -4.39 -1.80
C GLY A 144 9.60 -4.74 -0.51
N THR A 145 9.20 -4.17 0.61
CA THR A 145 9.78 -4.56 1.92
C THR A 145 9.33 -5.98 2.29
N GLU A 146 10.27 -6.85 2.63
CA GLU A 146 10.03 -8.28 2.90
C GLU A 146 9.00 -8.52 4.00
N SER A 147 9.02 -7.72 5.06
CA SER A 147 8.07 -7.81 6.18
C SER A 147 6.68 -7.23 5.86
N SER A 148 6.50 -6.55 4.73
CA SER A 148 5.23 -5.92 4.37
C SER A 148 4.18 -6.97 3.98
N PRO A 149 3.04 -7.06 4.70
CA PRO A 149 1.95 -7.95 4.32
C PRO A 149 1.38 -7.66 2.94
N GLY A 150 1.36 -6.38 2.52
CA GLY A 150 0.95 -5.99 1.18
C GLY A 150 1.89 -6.55 0.11
N ALA A 151 3.23 -6.45 0.30
CA ALA A 151 4.20 -7.04 -0.61
C ALA A 151 4.05 -8.56 -0.69
N GLN A 152 3.91 -9.23 0.45
CA GLN A 152 3.70 -10.68 0.51
C GLN A 152 2.43 -11.12 -0.22
N ALA A 153 1.32 -10.38 -0.06
CA ALA A 153 0.07 -10.67 -0.73
C ALA A 153 0.16 -10.44 -2.25
N ARG A 154 0.83 -9.36 -2.70
CA ARG A 154 1.10 -9.07 -4.11
C ARG A 154 1.91 -10.18 -4.77
N SER A 155 3.03 -10.58 -4.15
CA SER A 155 3.86 -11.70 -4.60
C SER A 155 3.04 -13.00 -4.69
N LYS A 156 2.34 -13.35 -3.60
CA LYS A 156 1.48 -14.54 -3.56
C LYS A 156 0.45 -14.55 -4.70
N GLY A 157 -0.21 -13.42 -4.92
CA GLY A 157 -1.21 -13.27 -5.98
C GLY A 157 -0.60 -13.44 -7.37
N PHE A 158 0.56 -12.84 -7.62
CA PHE A 158 1.30 -12.96 -8.87
C PHE A 158 1.73 -14.41 -9.14
N HIS A 159 2.36 -15.07 -8.16
CA HIS A 159 2.80 -16.47 -8.27
C HIS A 159 1.62 -17.43 -8.49
N GLN A 160 0.49 -17.21 -7.79
CA GLN A 160 -0.72 -18.02 -8.01
C GLN A 160 -1.28 -17.87 -9.44
N ALA A 161 -1.24 -16.67 -9.99
CA ALA A 161 -1.70 -16.45 -11.34
C ALA A 161 -0.76 -17.07 -12.39
N LEU A 162 0.57 -17.01 -12.16
CA LEU A 162 1.57 -17.62 -13.05
C LEU A 162 1.39 -19.12 -13.22
N MET A 163 0.81 -19.83 -12.25
CA MET A 163 0.52 -21.28 -12.40
C MET A 163 -0.34 -21.61 -13.62
N LYS A 164 -1.05 -20.63 -14.18
CA LYS A 164 -1.87 -20.78 -15.38
C LYS A 164 -1.07 -20.57 -16.68
N TYR A 165 0.16 -20.08 -16.58
CA TYR A 165 0.98 -19.65 -17.70
C TYR A 165 2.34 -20.35 -17.66
N PRO A 166 2.43 -21.63 -18.13
CA PRO A 166 3.64 -22.45 -18.00
C PRO A 166 4.84 -21.95 -18.80
N ASN A 167 4.62 -20.99 -19.72
CA ASN A 167 5.66 -20.32 -20.50
C ASN A 167 6.27 -19.11 -19.76
N MET A 168 5.78 -18.76 -18.59
CA MET A 168 6.25 -17.63 -17.80
C MET A 168 6.95 -18.14 -16.53
N GLU A 169 8.17 -17.68 -16.29
CA GLU A 169 8.96 -18.09 -15.11
C GLU A 169 9.62 -16.90 -14.43
N ILE A 170 9.65 -16.92 -13.10
CA ILE A 170 10.45 -15.98 -12.31
C ILE A 170 11.86 -16.54 -12.23
N ILE A 171 12.82 -15.82 -12.82
CA ILE A 171 14.22 -16.23 -12.87
C ILE A 171 15.09 -15.62 -11.77
N ASP A 172 14.64 -14.53 -11.17
CA ASP A 172 15.29 -13.87 -10.03
C ASP A 172 14.31 -13.05 -9.21
N VAL A 173 14.61 -12.88 -7.93
CA VAL A 173 13.86 -12.01 -6.98
C VAL A 173 14.85 -11.08 -6.31
N GLU A 174 14.60 -9.79 -6.39
CA GLU A 174 15.42 -8.74 -5.79
C GLU A 174 14.54 -7.81 -4.95
N TYR A 175 15.13 -7.12 -3.97
CA TYR A 175 14.39 -6.27 -3.04
C TYR A 175 14.61 -4.78 -3.35
N GLY A 176 13.54 -4.09 -3.75
CA GLY A 176 13.51 -2.65 -3.99
C GLY A 176 13.07 -1.84 -2.77
N ASN A 177 12.40 -2.50 -1.80
CA ASN A 177 11.93 -1.90 -0.54
C ASN A 177 11.00 -0.68 -0.73
N PHE A 178 10.25 -0.63 -1.83
CA PHE A 178 9.40 0.49 -2.21
C PHE A 178 10.16 1.80 -2.43
N ASP A 179 11.47 1.72 -2.66
CA ASP A 179 12.37 2.84 -2.88
C ASP A 179 13.03 2.79 -4.26
N ARG A 180 12.92 3.87 -5.01
CA ARG A 180 13.37 3.95 -6.42
C ARG A 180 14.87 3.71 -6.58
N VAL A 181 15.68 4.21 -5.65
CA VAL A 181 17.14 4.10 -5.72
C VAL A 181 17.58 2.67 -5.38
N THR A 182 16.94 2.07 -4.38
CA THR A 182 17.18 0.68 -3.99
C THR A 182 16.75 -0.26 -5.10
N ALA A 183 15.59 -0.04 -5.70
CA ALA A 183 15.07 -0.83 -6.81
C ALA A 183 15.92 -0.71 -8.07
N GLN A 184 16.52 0.46 -8.35
CA GLN A 184 17.48 0.60 -9.43
C GLN A 184 18.67 -0.32 -9.22
N LYS A 185 19.27 -0.34 -8.03
CA LYS A 185 20.40 -1.23 -7.70
C LYS A 185 19.98 -2.70 -7.76
N ALA A 186 18.78 -3.02 -7.30
CA ALA A 186 18.21 -4.37 -7.37
C ALA A 186 18.12 -4.85 -8.83
N MET A 187 17.61 -4.01 -9.73
CA MET A 187 17.53 -4.36 -11.15
C MET A 187 18.90 -4.42 -11.83
N GLU A 188 19.84 -3.54 -11.48
CA GLU A 188 21.23 -3.63 -11.95
C GLU A 188 21.85 -4.99 -11.59
N ASN A 189 21.64 -5.48 -10.36
CA ASN A 189 22.07 -6.80 -9.92
C ASN A 189 21.41 -7.92 -10.73
N ALA A 190 20.11 -7.85 -10.96
CA ALA A 190 19.37 -8.82 -11.75
C ALA A 190 19.90 -8.91 -13.19
N LEU A 191 20.17 -7.77 -13.82
CA LEU A 191 20.76 -7.71 -15.17
C LEU A 191 22.15 -8.37 -15.21
N ILE A 192 23.01 -8.12 -14.24
CA ILE A 192 24.34 -8.75 -14.13
C ILE A 192 24.21 -10.26 -13.95
N LYS A 193 23.32 -10.72 -13.04
CA LYS A 193 23.08 -12.15 -12.80
C LYS A 193 22.57 -12.86 -14.06
N ALA A 194 21.60 -12.25 -14.75
CA ALA A 194 21.08 -12.80 -16.01
C ALA A 194 22.17 -12.93 -17.07
N ALA A 195 22.96 -11.88 -17.28
CA ALA A 195 24.07 -11.89 -18.22
C ALA A 195 25.11 -12.99 -17.90
N ASN A 196 25.47 -13.17 -16.63
CA ASN A 196 26.41 -14.21 -16.18
C ASN A 196 25.87 -15.64 -16.41
N ARG A 197 24.53 -15.81 -16.42
CA ARG A 197 23.86 -17.09 -16.73
C ARG A 197 23.58 -17.28 -18.23
N GLY A 198 23.91 -16.29 -19.08
CA GLY A 198 23.56 -16.31 -20.50
C GLY A 198 22.04 -16.23 -20.74
N GLN A 199 21.29 -15.65 -19.83
CA GLN A 199 19.85 -15.48 -19.90
C GLN A 199 19.50 -14.02 -20.24
N THR A 200 18.34 -13.82 -20.87
CA THR A 200 17.73 -12.50 -21.04
C THR A 200 16.58 -12.35 -20.05
N ILE A 201 16.28 -11.09 -19.68
CA ILE A 201 15.10 -10.73 -18.90
C ILE A 201 14.07 -10.21 -19.90
N ASP A 202 12.86 -10.76 -19.88
CA ASP A 202 11.78 -10.37 -20.79
C ASP A 202 10.78 -9.42 -20.10
N ALA A 203 10.62 -9.57 -18.76
CA ALA A 203 9.71 -8.73 -18.00
C ALA A 203 10.19 -8.47 -16.56
N VAL A 204 9.62 -7.42 -15.95
CA VAL A 204 9.75 -7.09 -14.53
C VAL A 204 8.35 -6.99 -13.92
N PHE A 205 8.14 -7.69 -12.81
CA PHE A 205 7.05 -7.42 -11.89
C PHE A 205 7.59 -6.65 -10.69
N ALA A 206 7.18 -5.40 -10.53
CA ALA A 206 7.58 -4.55 -9.41
C ALA A 206 6.41 -4.34 -8.45
N HIS A 207 6.67 -4.46 -7.14
CA HIS A 207 5.62 -4.38 -6.13
C HIS A 207 5.08 -2.96 -5.92
N SER A 208 5.80 -1.94 -6.38
CA SER A 208 5.33 -0.56 -6.46
C SER A 208 5.81 0.14 -7.72
N ASP A 209 5.21 1.27 -8.02
CA ASP A 209 5.63 2.13 -9.12
C ASP A 209 7.04 2.72 -8.88
N GLU A 210 7.41 2.98 -7.63
CA GLU A 210 8.77 3.40 -7.28
C GLU A 210 9.79 2.29 -7.62
N ASP A 211 9.46 1.04 -7.26
CA ASP A 211 10.29 -0.11 -7.63
C ASP A 211 10.39 -0.26 -9.16
N GLY A 212 9.27 -0.11 -9.87
CA GLY A 212 9.23 -0.22 -11.32
C GLY A 212 9.97 0.90 -12.04
N LEU A 213 9.91 2.14 -11.55
CA LEU A 213 10.68 3.26 -12.10
C LEU A 213 12.18 3.11 -11.83
N GLY A 214 12.55 2.56 -10.67
CA GLY A 214 13.93 2.17 -10.39
C GLY A 214 14.45 1.14 -11.39
N ALA A 215 13.65 0.11 -11.66
CA ALA A 215 13.96 -0.90 -12.67
C ALA A 215 14.13 -0.29 -14.08
N LEU A 216 13.22 0.62 -14.47
CA LEU A 216 13.32 1.34 -15.75
C LEU A 216 14.61 2.16 -15.87
N GLN A 217 15.03 2.82 -14.76
CA GLN A 217 16.30 3.58 -14.75
C GLN A 217 17.51 2.66 -14.96
N ALA A 218 17.54 1.50 -14.29
CA ALA A 218 18.61 0.51 -14.48
C ALA A 218 18.68 -0.03 -15.90
N ILE A 219 17.52 -0.34 -16.52
CA ILE A 219 17.42 -0.81 -17.92
C ILE A 219 17.98 0.25 -18.88
N LYS A 220 17.60 1.52 -18.69
CA LYS A 220 18.13 2.65 -19.50
C LYS A 220 19.64 2.83 -19.28
N ALA A 221 20.13 2.73 -18.06
CA ALA A 221 21.54 2.86 -17.73
C ALA A 221 22.39 1.73 -18.33
N ALA A 222 21.82 0.53 -18.49
CA ALA A 222 22.45 -0.59 -19.17
C ALA A 222 22.48 -0.45 -20.72
N GLY A 223 21.89 0.62 -21.26
CA GLY A 223 21.81 0.87 -22.70
C GLY A 223 20.79 0.00 -23.44
N LEU A 224 19.89 -0.65 -22.71
CA LEU A 224 18.78 -1.40 -23.29
C LEU A 224 17.66 -0.45 -23.73
N PRO A 225 17.02 -0.70 -24.90
CA PRO A 225 15.91 0.12 -25.34
C PRO A 225 14.77 0.11 -24.32
N PRO A 226 14.23 1.28 -23.91
CA PRO A 226 13.05 1.33 -23.08
C PRO A 226 11.86 0.63 -23.76
N GLY A 227 11.10 -0.17 -23.03
CA GLY A 227 9.99 -0.97 -23.54
C GLY A 227 10.39 -2.34 -24.12
N GLU A 228 11.70 -2.65 -24.27
CA GLU A 228 12.16 -4.00 -24.62
C GLU A 228 11.88 -4.99 -23.49
N ILE A 229 12.17 -4.61 -22.26
CA ILE A 229 11.76 -5.36 -21.06
C ILE A 229 10.41 -4.79 -20.60
N ALA A 230 9.37 -5.63 -20.58
CA ALA A 230 8.04 -5.23 -20.16
C ALA A 230 7.99 -5.03 -18.64
N ILE A 231 7.59 -3.86 -18.16
CA ILE A 231 7.48 -3.58 -16.73
C ILE A 231 6.02 -3.46 -16.35
N VAL A 232 5.61 -4.19 -15.33
CA VAL A 232 4.30 -4.03 -14.65
C VAL A 232 4.52 -3.73 -13.18
N SER A 233 3.69 -2.85 -12.62
CA SER A 233 3.79 -2.44 -11.22
C SER A 233 2.44 -2.12 -10.59
N ILE A 234 2.48 -1.54 -9.40
CA ILE A 234 1.29 -1.19 -8.63
C ILE A 234 1.49 0.21 -8.05
N ASN A 235 0.49 1.03 -8.07
CA ASN A 235 0.10 2.27 -7.41
C ASN A 235 -0.59 3.26 -8.36
N GLY A 236 -0.19 3.38 -9.63
CA GLY A 236 -0.79 4.33 -10.58
C GLY A 236 -0.28 5.76 -10.45
N ILE A 237 1.01 5.96 -10.09
CA ILE A 237 1.55 7.32 -9.93
C ILE A 237 1.77 7.99 -11.30
N GLN A 238 1.76 9.33 -11.29
CA GLN A 238 1.85 10.14 -12.51
C GLN A 238 3.08 9.83 -13.37
N ASP A 239 4.23 9.53 -12.76
CA ASP A 239 5.47 9.28 -13.50
C ASP A 239 5.41 7.96 -14.27
N VAL A 240 4.76 6.92 -13.71
CA VAL A 240 4.51 5.66 -14.42
C VAL A 240 3.50 5.88 -15.55
N CYS A 241 2.44 6.66 -15.33
CA CYS A 241 1.50 7.01 -16.42
C CYS A 241 2.22 7.69 -17.60
N LYS A 242 3.18 8.61 -17.32
CA LYS A 242 4.02 9.22 -18.36
C LYS A 242 4.90 8.19 -19.08
N ALA A 243 5.49 7.25 -18.35
CA ALA A 243 6.31 6.18 -18.93
C ALA A 243 5.50 5.22 -19.81
N ILE A 244 4.27 4.89 -19.43
CA ILE A 244 3.32 4.11 -20.24
C ILE A 244 2.99 4.86 -21.55
N ILE A 245 2.65 6.14 -21.48
CA ILE A 245 2.36 6.98 -22.66
C ILE A 245 3.58 7.06 -23.59
N ALA A 246 4.79 7.09 -23.03
CA ALA A 246 6.03 7.09 -23.81
C ALA A 246 6.39 5.72 -24.41
N GLY A 247 5.64 4.65 -24.10
CA GLY A 247 5.92 3.28 -24.55
C GLY A 247 7.12 2.62 -23.85
N GLU A 248 7.52 3.15 -22.71
CA GLU A 248 8.67 2.67 -21.92
C GLU A 248 8.26 1.67 -20.81
N TYR A 249 6.95 1.56 -20.57
CA TYR A 249 6.37 0.79 -19.48
C TYR A 249 5.09 0.11 -19.95
N LEU A 250 4.80 -1.12 -19.50
CA LEU A 250 3.64 -1.87 -19.98
C LEU A 250 2.35 -1.43 -19.29
N GLY A 251 2.34 -1.32 -17.98
CA GLY A 251 1.14 -0.96 -17.23
C GLY A 251 1.33 -0.96 -15.72
N THR A 252 0.38 -0.37 -15.02
CA THR A 252 0.32 -0.38 -13.56
C THR A 252 -1.10 -0.66 -13.09
N VAL A 253 -1.24 -1.26 -11.90
CA VAL A 253 -2.52 -1.42 -11.22
C VAL A 253 -2.65 -0.30 -10.19
N GLU A 254 -3.72 0.51 -10.29
CA GLU A 254 -3.94 1.55 -9.30
C GLU A 254 -4.15 0.95 -7.90
N SER A 255 -3.39 1.42 -6.93
CA SER A 255 -3.62 1.22 -5.51
C SER A 255 -3.79 2.61 -4.88
N ASN A 256 -5.05 3.06 -4.80
CA ASN A 256 -5.39 4.44 -4.45
C ASN A 256 -5.18 4.70 -2.95
N PRO A 257 -4.37 5.70 -2.53
CA PRO A 257 -4.13 6.02 -1.12
C PRO A 257 -5.23 6.87 -0.46
N ARG A 258 -6.22 7.36 -1.20
CA ARG A 258 -7.18 8.38 -0.74
C ARG A 258 -8.33 7.76 0.08
N TRP A 259 -8.01 7.20 1.23
CA TRP A 259 -8.95 6.47 2.10
C TRP A 259 -9.63 7.34 3.15
N GLY A 260 -9.17 8.58 3.34
CA GLY A 260 -9.70 9.50 4.33
C GLY A 260 -11.21 9.74 4.19
N PHE A 261 -11.72 9.83 2.96
CA PHE A 261 -13.15 10.03 2.70
C PHE A 261 -14.01 8.84 3.15
N ILE A 262 -13.46 7.62 3.06
CA ILE A 262 -14.16 6.41 3.53
C ILE A 262 -14.18 6.40 5.05
N ALA A 263 -13.06 6.70 5.71
CA ALA A 263 -13.00 6.79 7.16
C ALA A 263 -13.94 7.88 7.69
N ALA A 264 -13.93 9.09 7.10
CA ALA A 264 -14.85 10.16 7.47
C ALA A 264 -16.32 9.74 7.31
N PHE A 265 -16.66 9.04 6.22
CA PHE A 265 -18.00 8.50 6.03
C PHE A 265 -18.38 7.46 7.11
N LEU A 266 -17.47 6.53 7.42
CA LEU A 266 -17.72 5.52 8.48
C LEU A 266 -17.95 6.18 9.85
N ILE A 267 -17.13 7.18 10.22
CA ILE A 267 -17.29 7.95 11.45
C ILE A 267 -18.66 8.63 11.46
N GLN A 268 -19.02 9.35 10.40
CA GLN A 268 -20.33 10.00 10.30
C GLN A 268 -21.51 9.03 10.38
N GLN A 269 -21.37 7.80 9.90
CA GLN A 269 -22.40 6.78 10.07
C GLN A 269 -22.51 6.33 11.52
N MET A 270 -21.38 6.15 12.22
CA MET A 270 -21.37 5.78 13.64
C MET A 270 -21.97 6.88 14.52
N GLU A 271 -21.73 8.14 14.23
CA GLU A 271 -22.37 9.29 14.93
C GLU A 271 -23.90 9.34 14.75
N ARG A 272 -24.42 8.63 13.76
CA ARG A 272 -25.86 8.46 13.51
C ARG A 272 -26.41 7.13 14.04
N ASP A 273 -25.70 6.48 14.96
CA ASP A 273 -26.03 5.14 15.48
C ASP A 273 -26.11 4.04 14.39
N CYS A 274 -25.49 4.26 13.25
CA CYS A 274 -25.42 3.24 12.20
C CYS A 274 -24.24 2.30 12.45
N LYS A 275 -24.47 0.99 12.33
CA LYS A 275 -23.39 0.02 12.43
C LYS A 275 -22.46 0.15 11.23
N PRO A 276 -21.14 0.35 11.43
CA PRO A 276 -20.19 0.45 10.33
C PRO A 276 -20.04 -0.87 9.58
N PHE A 277 -19.61 -0.79 8.32
CA PHE A 277 -19.20 -1.99 7.58
C PHE A 277 -17.94 -2.58 8.22
N PRO A 278 -17.90 -3.89 8.50
CA PRO A 278 -16.74 -4.50 9.15
C PRO A 278 -15.49 -4.48 8.29
N MET A 279 -15.66 -4.40 6.96
CA MET A 279 -14.58 -4.28 5.99
C MET A 279 -15.05 -3.46 4.79
N VAL A 280 -14.16 -2.59 4.30
CA VAL A 280 -14.32 -1.83 3.06
C VAL A 280 -13.10 -2.07 2.17
N MET A 281 -13.32 -2.65 1.00
CA MET A 281 -12.26 -2.87 0.01
C MET A 281 -12.18 -1.69 -0.95
N ILE A 282 -10.98 -1.14 -1.11
CA ILE A 282 -10.72 -0.07 -2.06
C ILE A 282 -10.73 -0.65 -3.47
N PRO A 283 -11.48 -0.06 -4.41
CA PRO A 283 -11.44 -0.49 -5.80
C PRO A 283 -10.09 -0.15 -6.44
N TYR A 284 -9.68 -0.92 -7.43
CA TYR A 284 -8.49 -0.70 -8.24
C TYR A 284 -8.88 -0.41 -9.69
N GLN A 285 -7.95 0.20 -10.45
CA GLN A 285 -8.03 0.35 -11.91
C GLN A 285 -6.76 -0.17 -12.56
N ILE A 286 -6.83 -0.53 -13.84
CA ILE A 286 -5.68 -0.90 -14.65
C ILE A 286 -5.36 0.30 -15.54
N ILE A 287 -4.11 0.72 -15.56
CA ILE A 287 -3.61 1.86 -16.33
C ILE A 287 -2.56 1.39 -17.33
#